data_821f4f06a28e4459e3f48dd5b8b1abb0
#
_entry.id   821f4f06a28e4459e3f48dd5b8b1abb0
#
_cell.length_a   1.000
_cell.length_b   1.000
_cell.length_c   1.000
_cell.angle_alpha   90.00
_cell.angle_beta   90.00
_cell.angle_gamma   90.00
#
_symmetry.space_group_name_H-M   'P 1'
#
loop_
_entity.id
_entity.type
_entity.pdbx_description
1 polymer ?
#
loop_
_entity_poly.entity_id
_entity_poly.type
_entity_poly.pdbx_seq_one_letter_code
_entity_poly.pdbx_strand_id
1 'polypeptide(L)'
;MTFVSVQEKLDKLVALTPDDQEKLSHYKSIVPAMIANCHKAHQSIPGWESCKPEIEAFKWFDGINIPVHGYIDLKGDNLIIEDKCKMPRRGMVKKDGTRSWFPGKLPDKPSPYNLLQVDFYWSVFEVPVYLCYVNEKEFRVYHADNCDELKPENIKKRIPRIIQRAKVRQNLMKISNDPNILKDYIQPDFTHMFWNNEADENYLQNAKKFW
;
A
#
# COMPACT_ATOMS: atom_id res chain seq x y z
N MET A 1 4.73 -11.40 11.81
CA MET A 1 6.19 -11.19 11.56
C MET A 1 6.80 -10.64 12.84
N THR A 2 7.85 -11.24 13.37
CA THR A 2 8.51 -10.78 14.59
C THR A 2 9.47 -9.63 14.28
N PHE A 3 9.75 -8.78 15.29
CA PHE A 3 10.74 -7.70 15.18
C PHE A 3 12.11 -8.22 14.67
N VAL A 4 12.55 -9.37 15.20
CA VAL A 4 13.80 -10.02 14.79
C VAL A 4 13.83 -10.34 13.29
N SER A 5 12.71 -10.85 12.72
CA SER A 5 12.66 -11.20 11.30
C SER A 5 12.72 -9.98 10.36
N VAL A 6 12.25 -8.81 10.81
CA VAL A 6 12.35 -7.56 10.03
C VAL A 6 13.79 -7.05 10.06
N GLN A 7 14.44 -7.06 11.22
CA GLN A 7 15.84 -6.64 11.36
C GLN A 7 16.76 -7.51 10.50
N GLU A 8 16.59 -8.85 10.55
CA GLU A 8 17.35 -9.79 9.72
C GLU A 8 17.18 -9.54 8.22
N LYS A 9 15.97 -9.17 7.79
CA LYS A 9 15.72 -8.79 6.38
C LYS A 9 16.41 -7.50 6.01
N LEU A 10 16.35 -6.48 6.89
CA LEU A 10 17.03 -5.21 6.67
C LEU A 10 18.56 -5.37 6.59
N ASP A 11 19.12 -6.25 7.43
CA ASP A 11 20.56 -6.48 7.48
C ASP A 11 21.09 -7.19 6.21
N LYS A 12 20.23 -7.94 5.52
CA LYS A 12 20.54 -8.60 4.26
C LYS A 12 20.45 -7.68 3.04
N LEU A 13 19.87 -6.47 3.18
CA LEU A 13 19.79 -5.52 2.07
C LEU A 13 21.17 -4.96 1.77
N VAL A 14 21.58 -5.03 0.50
CA VAL A 14 22.83 -4.51 -0.03
C VAL A 14 22.53 -3.24 -0.82
N ALA A 15 23.23 -2.16 -0.46
CA ALA A 15 23.14 -0.91 -1.21
C ALA A 15 24.06 -0.97 -2.44
N LEU A 16 23.51 -0.63 -3.61
CA LEU A 16 24.24 -0.68 -4.88
C LEU A 16 25.00 0.62 -5.16
N THR A 17 24.54 1.74 -4.62
CA THR A 17 25.14 3.06 -4.80
C THR A 17 25.36 3.75 -3.45
N PRO A 18 26.23 4.79 -3.38
CA PRO A 18 26.36 5.61 -2.16
C PRO A 18 25.05 6.23 -1.71
N ASP A 19 24.16 6.62 -2.65
CA ASP A 19 22.83 7.14 -2.37
C ASP A 19 21.92 6.08 -1.72
N ASP A 20 22.01 4.84 -2.18
CA ASP A 20 21.29 3.72 -1.57
C ASP A 20 21.84 3.37 -0.19
N GLN A 21 23.14 3.53 0.03
CA GLN A 21 23.76 3.34 1.36
C GLN A 21 23.21 4.36 2.36
N GLU A 22 23.12 5.63 1.99
CA GLU A 22 22.53 6.68 2.85
C GLU A 22 21.05 6.36 3.19
N LYS A 23 20.25 6.00 2.16
CA LYS A 23 18.85 5.58 2.36
C LYS A 23 18.75 4.39 3.30
N LEU A 24 19.48 3.33 3.00
CA LEU A 24 19.43 2.10 3.77
C LEU A 24 19.84 2.32 5.23
N SER A 25 20.89 3.08 5.46
CA SER A 25 21.33 3.45 6.81
C SER A 25 20.25 4.21 7.55
N HIS A 26 19.63 5.20 6.91
CA HIS A 26 18.52 5.95 7.53
C HIS A 26 17.31 5.05 7.80
N TYR A 27 16.90 4.21 6.84
CA TYR A 27 15.78 3.30 7.03
C TYR A 27 16.03 2.31 8.17
N LYS A 28 17.23 1.73 8.26
CA LYS A 28 17.61 0.87 9.39
C LYS A 28 17.46 1.58 10.74
N SER A 29 17.75 2.87 10.80
CA SER A 29 17.65 3.64 12.05
C SER A 29 16.21 3.93 12.48
N ILE A 30 15.26 4.05 11.54
CA ILE A 30 13.86 4.44 11.84
C ILE A 30 12.88 3.26 11.92
N VAL A 31 13.15 2.17 11.21
CA VAL A 31 12.23 1.02 11.16
C VAL A 31 11.85 0.47 12.54
N PRO A 32 12.76 0.38 13.52
CA PRO A 32 12.37 -0.02 14.89
C PRO A 32 11.28 0.87 15.50
N ALA A 33 11.39 2.19 15.31
CA ALA A 33 10.37 3.13 15.80
C ALA A 33 9.04 3.00 15.04
N MET A 34 9.10 2.78 13.71
CA MET A 34 7.90 2.52 12.91
C MET A 34 7.18 1.25 13.36
N ILE A 35 7.91 0.16 13.61
CA ILE A 35 7.33 -1.10 14.13
C ILE A 35 6.70 -0.88 15.50
N ALA A 36 7.38 -0.16 16.40
CA ALA A 36 6.83 0.15 17.71
C ALA A 36 5.53 0.97 17.61
N ASN A 37 5.46 1.94 16.71
CA ASN A 37 4.26 2.73 16.47
C ASN A 37 3.15 1.90 15.81
N CYS A 38 3.49 1.01 14.88
CA CYS A 38 2.54 0.07 14.30
C CYS A 38 1.91 -0.83 15.39
N HIS A 39 2.73 -1.38 16.27
CA HIS A 39 2.24 -2.18 17.39
C HIS A 39 1.33 -1.37 18.33
N LYS A 40 1.69 -0.13 18.67
CA LYS A 40 0.81 0.76 19.44
C LYS A 40 -0.51 1.04 18.74
N ALA A 41 -0.49 1.23 17.41
CA ALA A 41 -1.71 1.40 16.62
C ALA A 41 -2.61 0.16 16.75
N HIS A 42 -2.05 -1.03 16.59
CA HIS A 42 -2.80 -2.28 16.77
C HIS A 42 -3.36 -2.41 18.19
N GLN A 43 -2.55 -2.16 19.23
CA GLN A 43 -2.99 -2.20 20.63
C GLN A 43 -4.15 -1.25 20.94
N SER A 44 -4.36 -0.19 20.15
CA SER A 44 -5.51 0.71 20.30
C SER A 44 -6.80 0.17 19.67
N ILE A 45 -6.75 -0.98 18.95
CA ILE A 45 -7.88 -1.59 18.27
C ILE A 45 -8.42 -2.75 19.09
N PRO A 46 -9.67 -2.72 19.56
CA PRO A 46 -10.24 -3.83 20.32
C PRO A 46 -10.24 -5.14 19.52
N GLY A 47 -9.73 -6.21 20.11
CA GLY A 47 -9.71 -7.55 19.52
C GLY A 47 -8.57 -7.82 18.52
N TRP A 48 -7.61 -6.90 18.39
CA TRP A 48 -6.46 -7.06 17.49
C TRP A 48 -5.62 -8.31 17.80
N GLU A 49 -5.61 -8.78 19.04
CA GLU A 49 -4.85 -9.96 19.48
C GLU A 49 -5.30 -11.26 18.80
N SER A 50 -6.55 -11.29 18.29
CA SER A 50 -7.07 -12.43 17.53
C SER A 50 -6.61 -12.43 16.06
N CYS A 51 -5.93 -11.36 15.61
CA CYS A 51 -5.58 -11.20 14.22
C CYS A 51 -4.45 -12.12 13.78
N LYS A 52 -4.62 -12.67 12.58
CA LYS A 52 -3.60 -13.44 11.85
C LYS A 52 -3.09 -12.60 10.67
N PRO A 53 -1.80 -12.65 10.37
CA PRO A 53 -1.22 -11.89 9.25
C PRO A 53 -1.49 -12.55 7.90
N GLU A 54 -1.43 -11.72 6.84
CA GLU A 54 -1.40 -12.13 5.44
C GLU A 54 -2.56 -13.08 5.04
N ILE A 55 -3.79 -12.71 5.44
CA ILE A 55 -4.98 -13.49 5.09
C ILE A 55 -5.42 -13.15 3.67
N GLU A 56 -5.58 -14.20 2.88
CA GLU A 56 -6.06 -14.10 1.51
C GLU A 56 -7.51 -13.63 1.45
N ALA A 57 -7.77 -12.60 0.65
CA ALA A 57 -9.10 -12.11 0.28
C ALA A 57 -9.34 -12.41 -1.19
N PHE A 58 -10.43 -13.09 -1.48
CA PHE A 58 -10.75 -13.56 -2.83
C PHE A 58 -12.26 -13.43 -3.09
N LYS A 59 -12.63 -12.82 -4.22
CA LYS A 59 -14.04 -12.65 -4.58
C LYS A 59 -14.27 -12.64 -6.07
N TRP A 60 -15.27 -13.40 -6.50
CA TRP A 60 -15.89 -13.28 -7.80
C TRP A 60 -17.01 -12.25 -7.74
N PHE A 61 -17.04 -11.34 -8.70
CA PHE A 61 -18.15 -10.39 -8.86
C PHE A 61 -18.98 -10.77 -10.10
N ASP A 62 -20.27 -10.52 -10.05
CA ASP A 62 -21.17 -10.82 -11.18
C ASP A 62 -20.70 -10.12 -12.46
N GLY A 63 -20.62 -10.90 -13.55
CA GLY A 63 -20.17 -10.44 -14.86
C GLY A 63 -18.66 -10.22 -14.97
N ILE A 64 -17.88 -10.70 -13.98
CA ILE A 64 -16.43 -10.71 -14.02
C ILE A 64 -15.94 -12.17 -14.03
N ASN A 65 -15.19 -12.54 -15.07
CA ASN A 65 -14.68 -13.90 -15.27
C ASN A 65 -13.27 -14.12 -14.67
N ILE A 66 -12.72 -13.10 -14.04
CA ILE A 66 -11.46 -13.13 -13.29
C ILE A 66 -11.74 -12.70 -11.86
N PRO A 67 -11.25 -13.43 -10.85
CA PRO A 67 -11.48 -13.02 -9.46
C PRO A 67 -10.69 -11.77 -9.12
N VAL A 68 -11.22 -10.97 -8.21
CA VAL A 68 -10.44 -9.96 -7.52
C VAL A 68 -9.80 -10.62 -6.31
N HIS A 69 -8.51 -10.36 -6.14
CA HIS A 69 -7.67 -11.02 -5.15
C HIS A 69 -6.77 -10.02 -4.43
N GLY A 70 -6.47 -10.26 -3.17
CA GLY A 70 -5.52 -9.47 -2.36
C GLY A 70 -5.19 -10.17 -1.06
N TYR A 71 -4.21 -9.64 -0.33
CA TYR A 71 -3.83 -10.08 1.00
C TYR A 71 -4.09 -8.97 2.00
N ILE A 72 -4.76 -9.32 3.08
CA ILE A 72 -5.03 -8.44 4.21
C ILE A 72 -3.84 -8.50 5.15
N ASP A 73 -3.34 -7.36 5.59
CA ASP A 73 -2.19 -7.32 6.49
C ASP A 73 -2.48 -8.08 7.79
N LEU A 74 -3.65 -7.81 8.41
CA LEU A 74 -4.08 -8.51 9.63
C LEU A 74 -5.60 -8.72 9.62
N LYS A 75 -6.06 -9.96 9.88
CA LYS A 75 -7.48 -10.33 9.94
C LYS A 75 -7.79 -11.08 11.23
N GLY A 76 -8.63 -10.50 12.07
CA GLY A 76 -9.27 -11.15 13.22
C GLY A 76 -10.62 -11.76 12.88
N ASP A 77 -11.29 -12.37 13.86
CA ASP A 77 -12.61 -12.96 13.64
C ASP A 77 -13.61 -11.92 13.18
N ASN A 78 -13.63 -10.74 13.81
CA ASN A 78 -14.61 -9.69 13.58
C ASN A 78 -13.98 -8.35 13.15
N LEU A 79 -12.78 -8.33 12.63
CA LEU A 79 -12.12 -7.09 12.19
C LEU A 79 -11.05 -7.34 11.13
N ILE A 80 -10.74 -6.28 10.39
CA ILE A 80 -9.63 -6.21 9.43
C ILE A 80 -8.77 -5.01 9.83
N ILE A 81 -7.44 -5.19 9.81
CA ILE A 81 -6.48 -4.10 9.95
C ILE A 81 -5.62 -4.07 8.69
N GLU A 82 -5.49 -2.88 8.12
CA GLU A 82 -4.62 -2.61 6.97
C GLU A 82 -3.61 -1.55 7.34
N ASP A 83 -2.34 -1.84 7.19
CA ASP A 83 -1.24 -0.98 7.58
C ASP A 83 -0.67 -0.20 6.38
N LYS A 84 -0.41 1.08 6.58
CA LYS A 84 0.18 1.98 5.58
C LYS A 84 1.35 2.75 6.15
N CYS A 85 2.54 2.22 5.94
CA CYS A 85 3.77 2.89 6.35
C CYS A 85 4.05 4.13 5.48
N LYS A 86 4.35 5.25 6.12
CA LYS A 86 4.76 6.49 5.48
C LYS A 86 6.25 6.69 5.69
N MET A 87 7.02 6.33 4.66
CA MET A 87 8.48 6.48 4.68
C MET A 87 8.89 7.95 4.70
N PRO A 88 10.04 8.28 5.31
CA PRO A 88 10.55 9.62 5.36
C PRO A 88 10.90 10.14 3.97
N ARG A 89 10.89 11.47 3.85
CA ARG A 89 11.26 12.17 2.63
C ARG A 89 12.63 12.80 2.80
N ARG A 90 13.44 12.74 1.76
CA ARG A 90 14.70 13.45 1.71
C ARG A 90 14.50 14.94 1.40
N GLY A 91 15.22 15.77 2.12
CA GLY A 91 15.40 17.17 1.76
C GLY A 91 16.46 17.36 0.67
N MET A 92 16.63 18.62 0.27
CA MET A 92 17.71 19.00 -0.65
C MET A 92 19.09 18.77 -0.03
N VAL A 93 20.07 18.55 -0.88
CA VAL A 93 21.48 18.50 -0.47
C VAL A 93 21.89 19.88 0.05
N LYS A 94 22.44 19.92 1.25
CA LYS A 94 23.01 21.13 1.85
C LYS A 94 24.38 21.46 1.27
N LYS A 95 24.89 22.65 1.55
CA LYS A 95 26.23 23.10 1.08
C LYS A 95 27.37 22.19 1.58
N ASP A 96 27.19 21.52 2.71
CA ASP A 96 28.14 20.57 3.31
C ASP A 96 28.01 19.14 2.75
N GLY A 97 27.16 18.93 1.74
CA GLY A 97 26.92 17.61 1.12
C GLY A 97 25.94 16.74 1.89
N THR A 98 25.49 17.13 3.08
CA THR A 98 24.52 16.37 3.86
C THR A 98 23.09 16.62 3.40
N ARG A 99 22.16 15.72 3.76
CA ARG A 99 20.72 15.88 3.51
C ARG A 99 19.94 15.85 4.81
N SER A 100 18.85 16.59 4.84
CA SER A 100 17.85 16.46 5.91
C SER A 100 16.87 15.36 5.58
N TRP A 101 16.36 14.70 6.61
CA TRP A 101 15.26 13.74 6.50
C TRP A 101 14.05 14.30 7.22
N PHE A 102 12.89 14.16 6.62
CA PHE A 102 11.62 14.59 7.18
C PHE A 102 10.70 13.39 7.30
N PRO A 103 10.01 13.22 8.42
CA PRO A 103 9.03 12.14 8.60
C PRO A 103 8.02 12.12 7.45
N GLY A 104 7.61 10.92 7.08
CA GLY A 104 6.52 10.75 6.14
C GLY A 104 5.24 11.38 6.72
N LYS A 105 4.61 12.32 6.02
CA LYS A 105 3.40 12.97 6.52
C LYS A 105 2.25 11.95 6.55
N LEU A 106 1.64 11.76 7.72
CA LEU A 106 0.41 10.98 7.83
C LEU A 106 -0.75 11.79 7.21
N PRO A 107 -1.61 11.17 6.40
CA PRO A 107 -2.71 11.86 5.77
C PRO A 107 -3.79 12.22 6.80
N ASP A 108 -4.48 13.36 6.58
CA ASP A 108 -5.62 13.78 7.40
C ASP A 108 -6.92 13.03 7.04
N LYS A 109 -6.91 12.30 5.92
CA LYS A 109 -7.98 11.41 5.43
C LYS A 109 -7.36 10.22 4.73
N PRO A 110 -8.01 9.04 4.74
CA PRO A 110 -7.60 7.93 3.91
C PRO A 110 -7.52 8.30 2.43
N SER A 111 -6.45 7.85 1.75
CA SER A 111 -6.33 8.09 0.32
C SER A 111 -7.36 7.26 -0.47
N PRO A 112 -7.87 7.75 -1.62
CA PRO A 112 -8.80 7.00 -2.45
C PRO A 112 -8.28 5.62 -2.89
N TYR A 113 -6.95 5.47 -3.05
CA TYR A 113 -6.34 4.18 -3.39
C TYR A 113 -6.46 3.18 -2.23
N ASN A 114 -6.16 3.63 -1.01
CA ASN A 114 -6.26 2.77 0.17
C ASN A 114 -7.72 2.44 0.49
N LEU A 115 -8.64 3.40 0.28
CA LEU A 115 -10.08 3.13 0.43
C LEU A 115 -10.54 2.02 -0.51
N LEU A 116 -10.09 2.01 -1.77
CA LEU A 116 -10.51 0.97 -2.71
C LEU A 116 -10.03 -0.43 -2.30
N GLN A 117 -8.85 -0.52 -1.69
CA GLN A 117 -8.30 -1.76 -1.17
C GLN A 117 -9.13 -2.27 0.02
N VAL A 118 -9.41 -1.41 1.00
CA VAL A 118 -10.23 -1.80 2.15
C VAL A 118 -11.69 -2.06 1.79
N ASP A 119 -12.24 -1.36 0.78
CA ASP A 119 -13.57 -1.64 0.24
C ASP A 119 -13.66 -3.07 -0.32
N PHE A 120 -12.62 -3.50 -1.02
CA PHE A 120 -12.53 -4.88 -1.49
C PHE A 120 -12.51 -5.87 -0.33
N TYR A 121 -11.66 -5.67 0.67
CA TYR A 121 -11.56 -6.56 1.82
C TYR A 121 -12.86 -6.61 2.61
N TRP A 122 -13.48 -5.45 2.84
CA TRP A 122 -14.79 -5.40 3.46
C TRP A 122 -15.85 -6.15 2.64
N SER A 123 -15.81 -6.06 1.32
CA SER A 123 -16.76 -6.75 0.46
C SER A 123 -16.68 -8.29 0.56
N VAL A 124 -15.50 -8.82 0.95
CA VAL A 124 -15.29 -10.27 1.14
C VAL A 124 -15.81 -10.74 2.50
N PHE A 125 -15.51 -10.00 3.57
CA PHE A 125 -15.72 -10.46 4.95
C PHE A 125 -16.83 -9.72 5.71
N GLU A 126 -17.24 -8.55 5.26
CA GLU A 126 -18.29 -7.70 5.84
C GLU A 126 -18.10 -7.38 7.33
N VAL A 127 -16.85 -7.28 7.78
CA VAL A 127 -16.47 -6.92 9.15
C VAL A 127 -15.86 -5.52 9.21
N PRO A 128 -15.83 -4.85 10.38
CA PRO A 128 -15.19 -3.55 10.56
C PRO A 128 -13.75 -3.52 10.05
N VAL A 129 -13.38 -2.42 9.38
CA VAL A 129 -12.03 -2.19 8.87
C VAL A 129 -11.38 -1.06 9.62
N TYR A 130 -10.13 -1.29 10.04
CA TYR A 130 -9.23 -0.33 10.64
C TYR A 130 -8.09 -0.07 9.66
N LEU A 131 -7.90 1.18 9.27
CA LEU A 131 -6.82 1.60 8.38
C LEU A 131 -5.79 2.38 9.18
N CYS A 132 -4.62 1.79 9.39
CA CYS A 132 -3.55 2.33 10.21
C CYS A 132 -2.51 3.02 9.32
N TYR A 133 -2.25 4.30 9.55
CA TYR A 133 -1.13 5.02 8.97
C TYR A 133 -0.05 5.21 10.02
N VAL A 134 1.18 4.87 9.68
CA VAL A 134 2.31 4.84 10.61
C VAL A 134 3.54 5.49 10.00
N ASN A 135 4.25 6.28 10.76
CA ASN A 135 5.61 6.72 10.50
C ASN A 135 6.50 6.52 11.73
N GLU A 136 7.73 6.95 11.70
CA GLU A 136 8.69 6.79 12.80
C GLU A 136 8.37 7.62 14.06
N LYS A 137 7.44 8.58 13.97
CA LYS A 137 7.07 9.48 15.07
C LYS A 137 5.70 9.23 15.65
N GLU A 138 4.72 8.91 14.78
CA GLU A 138 3.31 8.86 15.16
C GLU A 138 2.55 7.82 14.35
N PHE A 139 1.31 7.56 14.76
CA PHE A 139 0.36 6.76 14.01
C PHE A 139 -1.04 7.40 14.02
N ARG A 140 -1.88 7.00 13.06
CA ARG A 140 -3.30 7.34 13.00
C ARG A 140 -4.10 6.12 12.63
N VAL A 141 -5.18 5.87 13.34
CA VAL A 141 -6.11 4.77 13.06
C VAL A 141 -7.45 5.34 12.62
N TYR A 142 -7.85 4.98 11.42
CA TYR A 142 -9.16 5.33 10.88
C TYR A 142 -10.09 4.12 10.93
N HIS A 143 -11.33 4.33 11.38
CA HIS A 143 -12.39 3.33 11.45
C HIS A 143 -13.76 4.02 11.30
N ALA A 144 -14.84 3.25 11.27
CA ALA A 144 -16.17 3.78 10.98
C ALA A 144 -16.64 4.90 11.91
N ASP A 145 -16.17 4.94 13.18
CA ASP A 145 -16.63 5.95 14.15
C ASP A 145 -15.92 7.30 13.99
N ASN A 146 -14.72 7.32 13.36
CA ASN A 146 -13.95 8.56 13.17
C ASN A 146 -13.70 8.91 11.68
N CYS A 147 -14.19 8.08 10.76
CA CYS A 147 -14.02 8.25 9.32
C CYS A 147 -15.25 7.75 8.57
N ASP A 148 -16.05 8.67 8.05
CA ASP A 148 -17.28 8.35 7.33
C ASP A 148 -17.03 7.48 6.10
N GLU A 149 -15.87 7.60 5.46
CA GLU A 149 -15.49 6.79 4.32
C GLU A 149 -15.41 5.28 4.65
N LEU A 150 -15.18 4.93 5.92
CA LEU A 150 -15.09 3.53 6.36
C LEU A 150 -16.40 2.97 6.91
N LYS A 151 -17.47 3.75 6.89
CA LYS A 151 -18.81 3.25 7.23
C LYS A 151 -19.31 2.28 6.15
N PRO A 152 -19.96 1.16 6.54
CA PRO A 152 -20.47 0.13 5.62
C PRO A 152 -21.29 0.68 4.46
N GLU A 153 -22.16 1.64 4.71
CA GLU A 153 -23.00 2.27 3.67
C GLU A 153 -22.17 3.05 2.63
N ASN A 154 -21.05 3.64 3.02
CA ASN A 154 -20.17 4.36 2.10
C ASN A 154 -19.21 3.42 1.36
N ILE A 155 -18.75 2.36 2.00
CA ILE A 155 -18.02 1.27 1.35
C ILE A 155 -18.88 0.64 0.25
N LYS A 156 -20.13 0.27 0.55
CA LYS A 156 -21.07 -0.32 -0.43
C LYS A 156 -21.24 0.56 -1.68
N LYS A 157 -21.30 1.88 -1.53
CA LYS A 157 -21.41 2.82 -2.66
C LYS A 157 -20.15 2.81 -3.57
N ARG A 158 -19.00 2.40 -3.05
CA ARG A 158 -17.74 2.39 -3.81
C ARG A 158 -17.40 1.03 -4.45
N ILE A 159 -17.98 -0.08 -3.99
CA ILE A 159 -17.79 -1.41 -4.58
C ILE A 159 -17.99 -1.44 -6.11
N PRO A 160 -18.99 -0.75 -6.71
CA PRO A 160 -19.12 -0.69 -8.15
C PRO A 160 -17.86 -0.20 -8.90
N ARG A 161 -17.00 0.61 -8.26
CA ARG A 161 -15.73 1.06 -8.85
C ARG A 161 -14.72 -0.08 -8.99
N ILE A 162 -14.72 -1.04 -8.06
CA ILE A 162 -13.88 -2.25 -8.12
C ILE A 162 -14.32 -3.08 -9.32
N ILE A 163 -15.63 -3.32 -9.43
CA ILE A 163 -16.23 -4.08 -10.53
C ILE A 163 -15.91 -3.42 -11.88
N GLN A 164 -16.07 -2.10 -11.97
CA GLN A 164 -15.75 -1.35 -13.19
C GLN A 164 -14.28 -1.51 -13.59
N ARG A 165 -13.34 -1.40 -12.64
CA ARG A 165 -11.91 -1.59 -12.92
C ARG A 165 -11.59 -3.02 -13.35
N ALA A 166 -12.23 -4.01 -12.75
CA ALA A 166 -12.08 -5.41 -13.16
C ALA A 166 -12.65 -5.64 -14.57
N LYS A 167 -13.81 -5.06 -14.90
CA LYS A 167 -14.40 -5.11 -16.26
C LYS A 167 -13.50 -4.51 -17.33
N VAL A 168 -12.89 -3.36 -17.06
CA VAL A 168 -11.93 -2.74 -17.99
C VAL A 168 -10.77 -3.70 -18.29
N ARG A 169 -10.16 -4.27 -17.26
CA ARG A 169 -9.07 -5.25 -17.42
C ARG A 169 -9.52 -6.50 -18.17
N GLN A 170 -10.69 -7.05 -17.81
CA GLN A 170 -11.26 -8.21 -18.51
C GLN A 170 -11.51 -7.92 -20.01
N ASN A 171 -11.98 -6.74 -20.33
CA ASN A 171 -12.22 -6.35 -21.73
C ASN A 171 -10.92 -6.18 -22.51
N LEU A 172 -9.88 -5.61 -21.89
CA LEU A 172 -8.54 -5.56 -22.49
C LEU A 172 -8.00 -6.96 -22.79
N MET A 173 -8.12 -7.90 -21.85
CA MET A 173 -7.69 -9.29 -22.06
C MET A 173 -8.48 -10.02 -23.14
N LYS A 174 -9.71 -9.58 -23.47
CA LYS A 174 -10.47 -10.11 -24.61
C LYS A 174 -9.93 -9.61 -25.97
N ILE A 175 -9.27 -8.45 -26.00
CA ILE A 175 -8.66 -7.91 -27.22
C ILE A 175 -7.43 -8.75 -27.58
N SER A 176 -6.52 -8.93 -26.62
CA SER A 176 -5.31 -9.73 -26.81
C SER A 176 -4.67 -10.08 -25.46
N ASN A 177 -3.87 -11.16 -25.46
CA ASN A 177 -2.91 -11.44 -24.38
C ASN A 177 -1.48 -11.01 -24.75
N ASP A 178 -1.28 -10.48 -25.96
CA ASP A 178 0.01 -9.97 -26.41
C ASP A 178 0.18 -8.51 -25.96
N PRO A 179 1.19 -8.20 -25.11
CA PRO A 179 1.46 -6.85 -24.66
C PRO A 179 1.78 -5.88 -25.81
N ASN A 180 2.33 -6.36 -26.94
CA ASN A 180 2.60 -5.52 -28.11
C ASN A 180 1.32 -5.03 -28.80
N ILE A 181 0.23 -5.77 -28.67
CA ILE A 181 -1.09 -5.34 -29.16
C ILE A 181 -1.76 -4.47 -28.10
N LEU A 182 -1.69 -4.86 -26.81
CA LEU A 182 -2.37 -4.14 -25.74
C LEU A 182 -1.81 -2.75 -25.50
N LYS A 183 -0.54 -2.48 -25.82
CA LYS A 183 0.06 -1.15 -25.68
C LYS A 183 -0.69 -0.07 -26.47
N ASP A 184 -1.32 -0.42 -27.59
CA ASP A 184 -2.07 0.54 -28.41
C ASP A 184 -3.41 0.94 -27.75
N TYR A 185 -3.86 0.20 -26.73
CA TYR A 185 -5.10 0.44 -25.97
C TYR A 185 -4.86 0.94 -24.54
N ILE A 186 -3.62 0.89 -24.07
CA ILE A 186 -3.26 1.27 -22.71
C ILE A 186 -2.22 2.38 -22.77
N GLN A 187 -2.60 3.56 -22.31
CA GLN A 187 -1.63 4.65 -22.15
C GLN A 187 -1.17 4.69 -20.70
N PRO A 188 0.12 4.41 -20.41
CA PRO A 188 0.63 4.49 -19.05
C PRO A 188 0.73 5.93 -18.59
N ASP A 189 0.38 6.17 -17.35
CA ASP A 189 0.63 7.45 -16.70
C ASP A 189 2.06 7.47 -16.15
N PHE A 190 3.01 7.95 -16.95
CA PHE A 190 4.41 8.08 -16.55
C PHE A 190 4.64 9.15 -15.46
N THR A 191 3.61 9.93 -15.08
CA THR A 191 3.69 10.85 -13.94
C THR A 191 3.35 10.18 -12.63
N HIS A 192 2.82 8.94 -12.66
CA HIS A 192 2.53 8.18 -11.46
C HIS A 192 3.79 7.92 -10.62
N MET A 193 3.63 7.95 -9.31
CA MET A 193 4.73 7.80 -8.33
C MET A 193 5.62 6.57 -8.57
N PHE A 194 5.07 5.47 -9.06
CA PHE A 194 5.81 4.27 -9.39
C PHE A 194 6.96 4.57 -10.36
N TRP A 195 6.68 5.29 -11.45
CA TRP A 195 7.68 5.62 -12.47
C TRP A 195 8.74 6.61 -11.99
N ASN A 196 8.37 7.52 -11.06
CA ASN A 196 9.26 8.58 -10.60
C ASN A 196 10.09 8.20 -9.36
N ASN A 197 9.61 7.25 -8.55
CA ASN A 197 10.22 6.95 -7.24
C ASN A 197 10.70 5.51 -7.10
N GLU A 198 10.10 4.58 -7.81
CA GLU A 198 10.31 3.15 -7.61
C GLU A 198 10.92 2.44 -8.83
N ALA A 199 10.63 2.95 -10.03
CA ALA A 199 11.21 2.41 -11.24
C ALA A 199 12.68 2.87 -11.38
N ASP A 200 13.57 1.94 -11.69
CA ASP A 200 14.93 2.28 -12.08
C ASP A 200 14.90 3.01 -13.44
N GLU A 201 15.90 3.87 -13.67
CA GLU A 201 15.97 4.72 -14.87
C GLU A 201 15.95 3.88 -16.17
N ASN A 202 16.66 2.75 -16.21
CA ASN A 202 16.66 1.86 -17.37
C ASN A 202 15.30 1.24 -17.63
N TYR A 203 14.59 0.85 -16.56
CA TYR A 203 13.23 0.32 -16.66
C TYR A 203 12.27 1.38 -17.19
N LEU A 204 12.34 2.61 -16.67
CA LEU A 204 11.53 3.74 -17.13
C LEU A 204 11.81 4.08 -18.61
N GLN A 205 13.06 4.13 -19.01
CA GLN A 205 13.44 4.41 -20.40
C GLN A 205 12.97 3.29 -21.34
N ASN A 206 13.10 2.04 -20.95
CA ASN A 206 12.59 0.91 -21.73
C ASN A 206 11.05 0.94 -21.82
N ALA A 207 10.35 1.26 -20.75
CA ALA A 207 8.91 1.43 -20.78
C ALA A 207 8.48 2.54 -21.74
N LYS A 208 9.11 3.73 -21.68
CA LYS A 208 8.84 4.84 -22.61
C LYS A 208 9.13 4.53 -24.07
N LYS A 209 10.09 3.62 -24.36
CA LYS A 209 10.34 3.15 -25.74
C LYS A 209 9.32 2.11 -26.20
N PHE A 210 8.75 1.36 -25.26
CA PHE A 210 7.76 0.34 -25.57
C PHE A 210 6.39 0.94 -25.89
N TRP A 211 6.00 2.02 -25.21
CA TRP A 211 4.76 2.78 -25.41
C TRP A 211 4.96 4.02 -26.27
#